data_d11544da3b1c953cf17be125edb52e37
#
_entry.id   d11544da3b1c953cf17be125edb52e37
#
_cell.length_a   1.000
_cell.length_b   1.000
_cell.length_c   1.000
_cell.angle_alpha   90.00
_cell.angle_beta   90.00
_cell.angle_gamma   90.00
#
_symmetry.space_group_name_H-M   'P 1'
#
loop_
_entity.id
_entity.type
_entity.pdbx_description
1 polymer ?
#
loop_
_entity_poly.entity_id
_entity_poly.type
_entity_poly.pdbx_seq_one_letter_code
_entity_poly.pdbx_strand_id
1 'polypeptide(L)'
;AGYTVDGGELGELNYENFNAASAKVTARGLSVHTGSAKDAMKNAASIACEFAALLPPAETPEHTQGREGFFHLCDMKGDVTEAELAYIIRDHNKERFQARKETMRRTAEFLNARYGAGTVAVEITDSYYNMLEPLRDHMDLVENARAAMRKAGVEPMEEPIRGGTDGARLTYEGLPCPNLSTGGFHFHGVYEAIPVAAMEKMVEILLNLVTMERKG
;
A
#
# COMPACT_ATOMS: atom_id res chain seq x y z
N ALA A 1 -1.39 -13.00 -20.84
CA ALA A 1 -1.84 -11.67 -20.45
C ALA A 1 -3.31 -11.70 -20.07
N GLY A 2 -3.72 -10.82 -19.20
CA GLY A 2 -5.10 -10.70 -18.74
C GLY A 2 -5.45 -9.26 -18.33
N TYR A 3 -6.65 -9.09 -17.82
CA TYR A 3 -7.10 -7.86 -17.16
C TYR A 3 -7.89 -8.26 -15.93
N THR A 4 -7.69 -7.55 -14.84
CA THR A 4 -8.61 -7.59 -13.70
C THR A 4 -9.66 -6.51 -13.87
N VAL A 5 -10.84 -6.71 -13.27
CA VAL A 5 -11.91 -5.71 -13.19
C VAL A 5 -12.21 -5.51 -11.72
N ASP A 6 -11.69 -4.43 -11.14
CA ASP A 6 -11.73 -4.22 -9.69
C ASP A 6 -11.69 -2.73 -9.36
N GLY A 7 -12.54 -2.32 -8.40
CA GLY A 7 -12.59 -0.96 -7.90
C GLY A 7 -12.86 0.11 -8.96
N GLY A 8 -12.67 1.35 -8.59
CA GLY A 8 -12.58 2.52 -9.46
C GLY A 8 -13.85 3.01 -10.15
N GLU A 9 -13.86 4.29 -10.49
CA GLU A 9 -14.92 4.93 -11.27
C GLU A 9 -14.86 4.49 -12.75
N LEU A 10 -15.96 4.63 -13.48
CA LEU A 10 -16.02 4.27 -14.89
C LEU A 10 -14.96 5.04 -15.70
N GLY A 11 -14.09 4.30 -16.35
CA GLY A 11 -12.99 4.84 -17.15
C GLY A 11 -11.62 4.76 -16.49
N GLU A 12 -11.53 4.44 -15.20
CA GLU A 12 -10.22 4.22 -14.60
C GLU A 12 -9.51 3.00 -15.21
N LEU A 13 -8.26 3.22 -15.57
CA LEU A 13 -7.33 2.22 -16.09
C LEU A 13 -6.06 2.28 -15.25
N ASN A 14 -5.80 1.21 -14.51
CA ASN A 14 -4.70 1.18 -13.57
C ASN A 14 -3.66 0.14 -14.00
N TYR A 15 -2.43 0.58 -14.13
CA TYR A 15 -1.26 -0.25 -14.39
C TYR A 15 -0.09 0.11 -13.47
N GLU A 16 -0.39 0.89 -12.44
CA GLU A 16 0.52 1.30 -11.37
C GLU A 16 -0.20 1.21 -10.02
N ASN A 17 0.46 0.63 -9.03
CA ASN A 17 -0.03 0.48 -7.67
C ASN A 17 1.12 0.68 -6.67
N PHE A 18 0.82 0.74 -5.37
CA PHE A 18 1.85 0.81 -4.35
C PHE A 18 2.74 -0.44 -4.31
N ASN A 19 4.04 -0.25 -3.94
CA ASN A 19 4.77 -1.27 -3.22
C ASN A 19 4.30 -1.27 -1.77
N ALA A 20 4.17 -2.44 -1.16
CA ALA A 20 3.55 -2.60 0.14
C ALA A 20 4.35 -3.52 1.05
N ALA A 21 4.50 -3.11 2.30
CA ALA A 21 4.99 -3.96 3.38
C ALA A 21 4.17 -3.74 4.65
N SER A 22 4.17 -4.74 5.51
CA SER A 22 3.80 -4.63 6.91
C SER A 22 5.06 -4.55 7.76
N ALA A 23 4.97 -3.86 8.89
CA ALA A 23 6.04 -3.85 9.87
C ALA A 23 5.47 -4.02 11.27
N LYS A 24 6.09 -4.90 12.04
CA LYS A 24 5.85 -5.08 13.46
C LYS A 24 7.03 -4.51 14.22
N VAL A 25 6.77 -3.56 15.12
CA VAL A 25 7.74 -2.99 16.04
C VAL A 25 7.44 -3.52 17.42
N THR A 26 8.41 -4.12 18.09
CA THR A 26 8.29 -4.60 19.45
C THR A 26 9.28 -3.85 20.34
N ALA A 27 8.77 -3.13 21.33
CA ALA A 27 9.56 -2.52 22.39
C ALA A 27 9.53 -3.41 23.64
N ARG A 28 10.68 -3.66 24.25
CA ARG A 28 10.83 -4.42 25.50
C ARG A 28 11.32 -3.53 26.62
N GLY A 29 10.62 -3.57 27.73
CA GLY A 29 10.90 -2.77 28.90
C GLY A 29 11.41 -3.60 30.08
N LEU A 30 11.63 -2.89 31.19
CA LEU A 30 11.93 -3.47 32.49
C LEU A 30 11.04 -2.78 33.53
N SER A 31 10.05 -3.50 34.03
CA SER A 31 9.16 -3.00 35.07
C SER A 31 9.82 -3.13 36.43
N VAL A 32 9.78 -2.06 37.21
CA VAL A 32 10.20 -2.01 38.61
C VAL A 32 9.22 -1.14 39.41
N HIS A 33 9.29 -1.16 40.73
CA HIS A 33 8.46 -0.32 41.56
C HIS A 33 8.64 1.15 41.23
N THR A 34 7.56 1.89 40.96
CA THR A 34 7.60 3.28 40.48
C THR A 34 8.34 4.23 41.43
N GLY A 35 8.24 4.03 42.75
CA GLY A 35 8.92 4.85 43.75
C GLY A 35 10.46 4.67 43.77
N SER A 36 10.99 3.60 43.17
CA SER A 36 12.44 3.33 43.04
C SER A 36 12.90 3.13 41.61
N ALA A 37 12.15 3.68 40.65
CA ALA A 37 12.35 3.43 39.22
C ALA A 37 13.47 4.24 38.59
N LYS A 38 14.03 5.25 39.28
CA LYS A 38 15.07 6.11 38.74
C LYS A 38 16.26 5.29 38.26
N ASP A 39 16.66 5.49 37.02
CA ASP A 39 17.79 4.84 36.32
C ASP A 39 17.68 3.29 36.23
N ALA A 40 16.52 2.70 36.62
CA ALA A 40 16.26 1.27 36.59
C ALA A 40 15.13 0.88 35.64
N MET A 41 14.03 1.63 35.60
CA MET A 41 12.87 1.30 34.77
C MET A 41 13.13 1.61 33.30
N LYS A 42 12.73 0.70 32.43
CA LYS A 42 12.52 0.95 30.99
C LYS A 42 11.04 0.73 30.69
N ASN A 43 10.35 1.80 30.31
CA ASN A 43 8.91 1.71 30.00
C ASN A 43 8.69 1.44 28.51
N ALA A 44 8.31 0.21 28.15
CA ALA A 44 8.11 -0.20 26.76
C ALA A 44 7.04 0.64 26.05
N ALA A 45 5.94 0.98 26.71
CA ALA A 45 4.90 1.81 26.11
C ALA A 45 5.42 3.22 25.76
N SER A 46 6.23 3.83 26.65
CA SER A 46 6.85 5.13 26.36
C SER A 46 7.85 5.06 25.20
N ILE A 47 8.65 3.98 25.14
CA ILE A 47 9.60 3.75 24.04
C ILE A 47 8.87 3.54 22.70
N ALA A 48 7.74 2.82 22.71
CA ALA A 48 6.90 2.65 21.54
C ALA A 48 6.32 3.99 21.04
N CYS A 49 5.85 4.85 21.93
CA CYS A 49 5.42 6.21 21.58
C CYS A 49 6.56 7.04 20.99
N GLU A 50 7.76 6.92 21.56
CA GLU A 50 8.95 7.62 21.02
C GLU A 50 9.32 7.12 19.62
N PHE A 51 9.24 5.80 19.38
CA PHE A 51 9.44 5.23 18.06
C PHE A 51 8.49 5.86 17.04
N ALA A 52 7.20 5.92 17.36
CA ALA A 52 6.19 6.51 16.48
C ALA A 52 6.46 8.00 16.21
N ALA A 53 6.89 8.75 17.22
CA ALA A 53 7.18 10.18 17.12
C ALA A 53 8.46 10.49 16.32
N LEU A 54 9.36 9.53 16.15
CA LEU A 54 10.60 9.69 15.36
C LEU A 54 10.37 9.44 13.86
N LEU A 55 9.26 8.85 13.45
CA LEU A 55 8.90 8.73 12.03
C LEU A 55 8.43 10.09 11.50
N PRO A 56 8.58 10.35 10.19
CA PRO A 56 8.15 11.62 9.58
C PRO A 56 6.66 11.89 9.78
N PRO A 57 6.25 12.93 10.51
CA PRO A 57 4.85 13.13 10.89
C PRO A 57 3.93 13.52 9.73
N ALA A 58 4.49 14.05 8.64
CA ALA A 58 3.72 14.39 7.43
C ALA A 58 3.59 13.22 6.44
N GLU A 59 4.27 12.09 6.69
CA GLU A 59 4.24 10.93 5.82
C GLU A 59 3.26 9.87 6.33
N THR A 60 1.99 10.28 6.48
CA THR A 60 0.87 9.43 6.90
C THR A 60 -0.25 9.48 5.87
N PRO A 61 -1.20 8.53 5.86
CA PRO A 61 -2.33 8.56 4.91
C PRO A 61 -3.10 9.87 4.92
N GLU A 62 -3.24 10.51 6.10
CA GLU A 62 -3.99 11.76 6.28
C GLU A 62 -3.31 12.98 5.64
N HIS A 63 -2.02 12.88 5.33
CA HIS A 63 -1.21 13.98 4.81
C HIS A 63 -0.63 13.72 3.42
N THR A 64 -0.97 12.58 2.80
CA THR A 64 -0.40 12.16 1.51
C THR A 64 -1.45 11.88 0.46
N GLN A 65 -1.14 12.16 -0.81
CA GLN A 65 -2.03 11.95 -1.96
C GLN A 65 -1.24 11.46 -3.19
N GLY A 66 -1.94 11.08 -4.24
CA GLY A 66 -1.34 10.66 -5.52
C GLY A 66 -0.27 9.57 -5.30
N ARG A 67 0.96 9.83 -5.75
CA ARG A 67 2.09 8.90 -5.63
C ARG A 67 2.91 9.04 -4.35
N GLU A 68 2.51 9.87 -3.41
CA GLU A 68 3.21 10.03 -2.14
C GLU A 68 3.01 8.81 -1.25
N GLY A 69 4.12 8.28 -0.76
CA GLY A 69 4.14 7.13 0.13
C GLY A 69 3.97 7.52 1.59
N PHE A 70 3.71 6.54 2.45
CA PHE A 70 3.43 6.79 3.86
C PHE A 70 3.84 5.64 4.78
N PHE A 71 3.90 5.95 6.08
CA PHE A 71 3.83 5.03 7.20
C PHE A 71 2.45 5.17 7.84
N HIS A 72 1.75 4.07 8.06
CA HIS A 72 0.48 4.10 8.78
C HIS A 72 0.52 3.19 9.98
N LEU A 73 0.41 3.76 11.17
CA LEU A 73 0.24 3.03 12.42
C LEU A 73 -1.19 2.50 12.47
N CYS A 74 -1.34 1.19 12.28
CA CYS A 74 -2.65 0.53 12.24
C CYS A 74 -3.16 0.11 13.63
N ASP A 75 -2.22 -0.28 14.52
CA ASP A 75 -2.56 -0.76 15.86
C ASP A 75 -1.39 -0.51 16.81
N MET A 76 -1.71 -0.27 18.08
CA MET A 76 -0.75 -0.08 19.16
C MET A 76 -1.30 -0.69 20.43
N LYS A 77 -0.54 -1.56 21.05
CA LYS A 77 -0.90 -2.20 22.33
C LYS A 77 0.33 -2.41 23.20
N GLY A 78 0.14 -2.51 24.49
CA GLY A 78 1.23 -2.85 25.40
C GLY A 78 1.15 -2.17 26.76
N ASP A 79 2.19 -2.42 27.55
CA ASP A 79 2.36 -1.91 28.90
C ASP A 79 3.82 -1.52 29.17
N VAL A 80 4.21 -1.44 30.44
CA VAL A 80 5.59 -1.11 30.86
C VAL A 80 6.60 -2.18 30.43
N THR A 81 6.16 -3.44 30.30
CA THR A 81 7.03 -4.61 30.06
C THR A 81 7.25 -4.85 28.57
N GLU A 82 6.20 -4.79 27.77
CA GLU A 82 6.26 -4.96 26.32
C GLU A 82 5.20 -4.11 25.62
N ALA A 83 5.55 -3.54 24.49
CA ALA A 83 4.60 -2.84 23.63
C ALA A 83 4.86 -3.20 22.16
N GLU A 84 3.78 -3.29 21.40
CA GLU A 84 3.79 -3.60 19.98
C GLU A 84 3.11 -2.50 19.17
N LEU A 85 3.71 -2.17 18.02
CA LEU A 85 3.13 -1.28 17.01
C LEU A 85 3.02 -2.06 15.71
N ALA A 86 1.86 -2.00 15.07
CA ALA A 86 1.64 -2.56 13.75
C ALA A 86 1.57 -1.43 12.71
N TYR A 87 2.45 -1.49 11.73
CA TYR A 87 2.50 -0.52 10.63
C TYR A 87 2.25 -1.18 9.27
N ILE A 88 1.70 -0.39 8.36
CA ILE A 88 1.84 -0.64 6.94
C ILE A 88 2.69 0.47 6.31
N ILE A 89 3.50 0.08 5.31
CA ILE A 89 4.41 0.97 4.57
C ILE A 89 3.98 0.92 3.11
N ARG A 90 3.83 2.07 2.49
CA ARG A 90 3.44 2.22 1.09
C ARG A 90 4.30 3.24 0.37
N ASP A 91 4.69 2.96 -0.86
CA ASP A 91 5.26 3.93 -1.80
C ASP A 91 5.15 3.37 -3.23
N HIS A 92 4.85 4.21 -4.22
CA HIS A 92 4.86 3.82 -5.63
C HIS A 92 6.30 3.62 -6.15
N ASN A 93 7.24 4.42 -5.66
CA ASN A 93 8.64 4.34 -6.06
C ASN A 93 9.39 3.30 -5.22
N LYS A 94 10.08 2.37 -5.88
CA LYS A 94 10.78 1.23 -5.24
C LYS A 94 11.93 1.69 -4.32
N GLU A 95 12.70 2.68 -4.76
CA GLU A 95 13.84 3.22 -3.99
C GLU A 95 13.34 3.92 -2.73
N ARG A 96 12.30 4.74 -2.82
CA ARG A 96 11.68 5.39 -1.67
C ARG A 96 11.02 4.39 -0.73
N PHE A 97 10.40 3.35 -1.27
CA PHE A 97 9.86 2.24 -0.47
C PHE A 97 10.96 1.56 0.36
N GLN A 98 12.12 1.27 -0.23
CA GLN A 98 13.26 0.71 0.51
C GLN A 98 13.80 1.70 1.54
N ALA A 99 13.91 2.98 1.20
CA ALA A 99 14.33 4.02 2.13
C ALA A 99 13.39 4.14 3.34
N ARG A 100 12.07 3.99 3.16
CA ARG A 100 11.10 3.94 4.27
C ARG A 100 11.35 2.76 5.21
N LYS A 101 11.56 1.58 4.67
CA LYS A 101 11.89 0.39 5.49
C LYS A 101 13.19 0.62 6.28
N GLU A 102 14.17 1.22 5.64
CA GLU A 102 15.45 1.55 6.28
C GLU A 102 15.29 2.61 7.38
N THR A 103 14.42 3.61 7.19
CA THR A 103 14.09 4.60 8.22
C THR A 103 13.57 3.92 9.49
N MET A 104 12.67 2.94 9.38
CA MET A 104 12.19 2.19 10.55
C MET A 104 13.32 1.42 11.26
N ARG A 105 14.22 0.79 10.49
CA ARG A 105 15.38 0.08 11.09
C ARG A 105 16.32 1.03 11.83
N ARG A 106 16.64 2.16 11.22
CA ARG A 106 17.51 3.19 11.85
C ARG A 106 16.86 3.80 13.09
N THR A 107 15.54 3.98 13.09
CA THR A 107 14.81 4.42 14.28
C THR A 107 14.94 3.41 15.42
N ALA A 108 14.84 2.11 15.13
CA ALA A 108 15.07 1.07 16.13
C ALA A 108 16.54 1.05 16.61
N GLU A 109 17.51 1.20 15.71
CA GLU A 109 18.93 1.28 16.07
C GLU A 109 19.23 2.47 16.97
N PHE A 110 18.67 3.65 16.68
CA PHE A 110 18.80 4.84 17.51
C PHE A 110 18.24 4.59 18.92
N LEU A 111 17.04 4.00 19.03
CA LEU A 111 16.44 3.69 20.34
C LEU A 111 17.21 2.60 21.08
N ASN A 112 17.76 1.62 20.37
CA ASN A 112 18.63 0.59 20.95
C ASN A 112 19.96 1.19 21.47
N ALA A 113 20.51 2.17 20.80
CA ALA A 113 21.70 2.89 21.31
C ALA A 113 21.38 3.67 22.59
N ARG A 114 20.16 4.21 22.70
CA ARG A 114 19.71 4.99 23.87
C ARG A 114 19.30 4.12 25.07
N TYR A 115 18.54 3.05 24.82
CA TYR A 115 17.92 2.23 25.86
C TYR A 115 18.60 0.88 26.10
N GLY A 116 19.56 0.53 25.26
CA GLY A 116 20.31 -0.73 25.29
C GLY A 116 19.89 -1.67 24.15
N ALA A 117 20.85 -2.48 23.73
CA ALA A 117 20.66 -3.40 22.60
C ALA A 117 19.47 -4.36 22.85
N GLY A 118 18.68 -4.60 21.80
CA GLY A 118 17.52 -5.52 21.85
C GLY A 118 16.28 -4.94 22.51
N THR A 119 16.29 -3.65 22.93
CA THR A 119 15.12 -2.97 23.48
C THR A 119 14.03 -2.79 22.41
N VAL A 120 14.39 -2.45 21.17
CA VAL A 120 13.45 -2.31 20.06
C VAL A 120 13.83 -3.25 18.93
N ALA A 121 12.86 -4.05 18.47
CA ALA A 121 12.98 -4.90 17.29
C ALA A 121 11.97 -4.44 16.22
N VAL A 122 12.38 -4.51 14.94
CA VAL A 122 11.52 -4.21 13.79
C VAL A 122 11.55 -5.39 12.84
N GLU A 123 10.41 -5.99 12.60
CA GLU A 123 10.19 -7.05 11.62
C GLU A 123 9.39 -6.48 10.45
N ILE A 124 9.93 -6.56 9.22
CA ILE A 124 9.30 -6.02 8.02
C ILE A 124 9.09 -7.15 7.02
N THR A 125 7.86 -7.29 6.54
CA THR A 125 7.48 -8.28 5.54
C THR A 125 6.85 -7.59 4.34
N ASP A 126 7.43 -7.78 3.15
CA ASP A 126 6.87 -7.27 1.91
C ASP A 126 5.61 -8.05 1.53
N SER A 127 4.58 -7.34 1.07
CA SER A 127 3.27 -7.94 0.74
C SER A 127 3.06 -8.06 -0.77
N TYR A 128 3.29 -6.97 -1.50
CA TYR A 128 3.20 -6.91 -2.96
C TYR A 128 4.03 -5.73 -3.50
N TYR A 129 4.22 -5.69 -4.82
CA TYR A 129 5.02 -4.66 -5.48
C TYR A 129 4.21 -3.95 -6.57
N ASN A 130 4.71 -2.78 -6.99
CA ASN A 130 4.14 -2.01 -8.08
C ASN A 130 4.23 -2.78 -9.40
N MET A 131 3.09 -3.03 -10.04
CA MET A 131 3.01 -3.79 -11.29
C MET A 131 3.54 -3.01 -12.51
N LEU A 132 3.78 -1.71 -12.41
CA LEU A 132 4.27 -0.90 -13.53
C LEU A 132 5.59 -1.44 -14.09
N GLU A 133 6.51 -1.88 -13.23
CA GLU A 133 7.84 -2.32 -13.68
C GLU A 133 7.75 -3.54 -14.62
N PRO A 134 7.11 -4.66 -14.25
CA PRO A 134 6.93 -5.79 -15.16
C PRO A 134 5.94 -5.53 -16.31
N LEU A 135 5.03 -4.55 -16.19
CA LEU A 135 4.11 -4.19 -17.27
C LEU A 135 4.75 -3.33 -18.37
N ARG A 136 5.95 -2.76 -18.15
CA ARG A 136 6.61 -1.90 -19.15
C ARG A 136 6.80 -2.59 -20.50
N ASP A 137 7.06 -3.87 -20.51
CA ASP A 137 7.24 -4.67 -21.73
C ASP A 137 5.89 -5.13 -22.34
N HIS A 138 4.77 -4.75 -21.73
CA HIS A 138 3.41 -5.15 -22.07
C HIS A 138 2.44 -3.96 -22.13
N MET A 139 2.94 -2.77 -22.52
CA MET A 139 2.12 -1.56 -22.63
C MET A 139 1.08 -1.64 -23.74
N ASP A 140 1.21 -2.58 -24.66
CA ASP A 140 0.18 -2.93 -25.64
C ASP A 140 -1.16 -3.30 -24.99
N LEU A 141 -1.13 -3.92 -23.81
CA LEU A 141 -2.35 -4.20 -23.02
C LEU A 141 -3.03 -2.91 -22.57
N VAL A 142 -2.27 -1.94 -22.12
CA VAL A 142 -2.78 -0.63 -21.70
C VAL A 142 -3.38 0.12 -22.89
N GLU A 143 -2.69 0.10 -24.06
CA GLU A 143 -3.20 0.72 -25.29
C GLU A 143 -4.49 0.05 -25.79
N ASN A 144 -4.58 -1.28 -25.71
CA ASN A 144 -5.80 -2.01 -26.05
C ASN A 144 -6.97 -1.62 -25.14
N ALA A 145 -6.72 -1.50 -23.84
CA ALA A 145 -7.73 -1.04 -22.88
C ALA A 145 -8.22 0.38 -23.18
N ARG A 146 -7.29 1.32 -23.46
CA ARG A 146 -7.62 2.70 -23.91
C ARG A 146 -8.51 2.71 -25.15
N ALA A 147 -8.14 1.92 -26.14
CA ALA A 147 -8.90 1.84 -27.40
C ALA A 147 -10.30 1.23 -27.17
N ALA A 148 -10.42 0.20 -26.35
CA ALA A 148 -11.70 -0.43 -26.01
C ALA A 148 -12.63 0.53 -25.25
N MET A 149 -12.10 1.31 -24.31
CA MET A 149 -12.84 2.33 -23.55
C MET A 149 -13.34 3.45 -24.49
N ARG A 150 -12.45 4.02 -25.31
CA ARG A 150 -12.83 5.07 -26.27
C ARG A 150 -13.88 4.59 -27.27
N LYS A 151 -13.78 3.35 -27.74
CA LYS A 151 -14.78 2.73 -28.62
C LYS A 151 -16.15 2.60 -27.94
N ALA A 152 -16.20 2.41 -26.64
CA ALA A 152 -17.43 2.43 -25.84
C ALA A 152 -17.89 3.86 -25.46
N GLY A 153 -17.21 4.89 -25.91
CA GLY A 153 -17.51 6.30 -25.59
C GLY A 153 -17.11 6.71 -24.17
N VAL A 154 -16.15 5.98 -23.57
CA VAL A 154 -15.61 6.28 -22.25
C VAL A 154 -14.16 6.76 -22.40
N GLU A 155 -13.85 7.95 -21.88
CA GLU A 155 -12.47 8.45 -21.89
C GLU A 155 -11.66 7.80 -20.77
N PRO A 156 -10.49 7.20 -21.06
CA PRO A 156 -9.63 6.58 -20.04
C PRO A 156 -9.09 7.60 -19.02
N MET A 157 -9.17 7.27 -17.75
CA MET A 157 -8.56 7.99 -16.64
C MET A 157 -7.44 7.12 -16.04
N GLU A 158 -6.21 7.60 -16.07
CA GLU A 158 -5.04 6.83 -15.66
C GLU A 158 -4.55 7.31 -14.30
N GLU A 159 -5.11 6.73 -13.26
CA GLU A 159 -4.75 7.04 -11.88
C GLU A 159 -3.97 5.86 -11.25
N PRO A 160 -2.89 6.15 -10.49
CA PRO A 160 -2.19 5.11 -9.75
C PRO A 160 -3.04 4.65 -8.57
N ILE A 161 -3.14 3.34 -8.39
CA ILE A 161 -3.87 2.77 -7.24
C ILE A 161 -3.08 3.01 -5.95
N ARG A 162 -3.71 3.62 -4.96
CA ARG A 162 -3.15 3.77 -3.60
C ARG A 162 -3.39 2.52 -2.74
N GLY A 163 -3.35 1.36 -3.33
CA GLY A 163 -3.56 0.04 -2.75
C GLY A 163 -2.87 -1.03 -3.58
N GLY A 164 -3.36 -2.24 -3.52
CA GLY A 164 -3.00 -3.37 -4.38
C GLY A 164 -4.21 -3.85 -5.17
N THR A 165 -3.96 -4.68 -6.17
CA THR A 165 -4.98 -5.42 -6.92
C THR A 165 -4.51 -6.84 -7.15
N ASP A 166 -5.41 -7.76 -7.45
CA ASP A 166 -5.06 -9.11 -7.87
C ASP A 166 -4.20 -9.11 -9.15
N GLY A 167 -4.44 -8.12 -10.04
CA GLY A 167 -3.64 -7.91 -11.25
C GLY A 167 -2.16 -7.64 -10.96
N ALA A 168 -1.85 -6.92 -9.89
CA ALA A 168 -0.48 -6.69 -9.47
C ALA A 168 0.22 -8.01 -9.09
N ARG A 169 -0.46 -8.86 -8.31
CA ARG A 169 0.07 -10.17 -7.94
C ARG A 169 0.24 -11.08 -9.15
N LEU A 170 -0.79 -11.20 -9.98
CA LEU A 170 -0.76 -12.00 -11.21
C LEU A 170 0.36 -11.58 -12.15
N THR A 171 0.61 -10.28 -12.26
CA THR A 171 1.70 -9.74 -13.09
C THR A 171 3.06 -10.24 -12.61
N TYR A 172 3.30 -10.27 -11.29
CA TYR A 172 4.54 -10.81 -10.73
C TYR A 172 4.63 -12.35 -10.80
N GLU A 173 3.51 -13.03 -10.93
CA GLU A 173 3.45 -14.48 -11.20
C GLU A 173 3.61 -14.83 -12.70
N GLY A 174 3.87 -13.84 -13.54
CA GLY A 174 4.14 -14.02 -14.98
C GLY A 174 2.92 -13.87 -15.90
N LEU A 175 1.80 -13.36 -15.36
CA LEU A 175 0.61 -12.99 -16.15
C LEU A 175 0.45 -11.45 -16.14
N PRO A 176 1.00 -10.72 -17.13
CA PRO A 176 0.80 -9.28 -17.26
C PRO A 176 -0.68 -8.93 -17.23
N CYS A 177 -1.12 -8.12 -16.23
CA CYS A 177 -2.53 -7.95 -15.92
C CYS A 177 -2.83 -6.55 -15.39
N PRO A 178 -3.01 -5.53 -16.26
CA PRO A 178 -3.52 -4.24 -15.84
C PRO A 178 -4.95 -4.35 -15.34
N ASN A 179 -5.38 -3.38 -14.53
CA ASN A 179 -6.70 -3.32 -13.93
C ASN A 179 -7.62 -2.34 -14.66
N LEU A 180 -8.83 -2.76 -14.91
CA LEU A 180 -9.97 -1.95 -15.34
C LEU A 180 -10.89 -1.71 -14.15
N SER A 181 -11.50 -0.55 -14.08
CA SER A 181 -12.48 -0.24 -13.04
C SER A 181 -13.78 -1.02 -13.20
N THR A 182 -14.57 -1.08 -12.13
CA THR A 182 -15.95 -1.60 -12.18
C THR A 182 -16.97 -0.55 -12.57
N GLY A 183 -16.66 0.73 -12.40
CA GLY A 183 -17.58 1.86 -12.56
C GLY A 183 -18.41 2.17 -11.32
N GLY A 184 -17.98 1.67 -10.15
CA GLY A 184 -18.62 1.93 -8.85
C GLY A 184 -17.96 3.07 -8.09
N PHE A 185 -18.44 3.33 -6.87
CA PHE A 185 -17.93 4.35 -5.97
C PHE A 185 -18.23 4.04 -4.51
N HIS A 186 -17.58 4.75 -3.58
CA HIS A 186 -17.66 4.57 -2.13
C HIS A 186 -17.28 3.17 -1.64
N PHE A 187 -16.31 2.54 -2.30
CA PHE A 187 -15.84 1.19 -1.98
C PHE A 187 -15.47 1.03 -0.52
N HIS A 188 -15.76 -0.14 0.06
CA HIS A 188 -15.59 -0.50 1.47
C HIS A 188 -16.43 0.34 2.44
N GLY A 189 -17.35 1.16 1.95
CA GLY A 189 -18.24 1.98 2.76
C GLY A 189 -19.69 1.50 2.76
N VAL A 190 -20.50 2.01 3.69
CA VAL A 190 -21.93 1.68 3.78
C VAL A 190 -22.76 2.25 2.61
N TYR A 191 -22.18 3.15 1.84
CA TYR A 191 -22.79 3.77 0.65
C TYR A 191 -22.17 3.25 -0.65
N GLU A 192 -21.47 2.11 -0.60
CA GLU A 192 -20.93 1.49 -1.81
C GLU A 192 -22.04 1.21 -2.80
N ALA A 193 -21.86 1.66 -4.03
CA ALA A 193 -22.86 1.55 -5.08
C ALA A 193 -22.21 1.54 -6.47
N ILE A 194 -22.92 0.95 -7.43
CA ILE A 194 -22.60 0.99 -8.85
C ILE A 194 -23.85 1.33 -9.66
N PRO A 195 -23.81 2.32 -10.56
CA PRO A 195 -24.90 2.60 -11.48
C PRO A 195 -25.08 1.46 -12.50
N VAL A 196 -26.32 1.11 -12.82
CA VAL A 196 -26.61 0.10 -13.85
C VAL A 196 -25.97 0.50 -15.19
N ALA A 197 -26.04 1.77 -15.56
CA ALA A 197 -25.41 2.29 -16.77
C ALA A 197 -23.89 2.10 -16.81
N ALA A 198 -23.21 2.16 -15.65
CA ALA A 198 -21.79 1.88 -15.57
C ALA A 198 -21.50 0.38 -15.79
N MET A 199 -22.33 -0.51 -15.22
CA MET A 199 -22.20 -1.96 -15.47
C MET A 199 -22.39 -2.29 -16.95
N GLU A 200 -23.40 -1.70 -17.62
CA GLU A 200 -23.63 -1.89 -19.06
C GLU A 200 -22.44 -1.38 -19.88
N LYS A 201 -21.88 -0.23 -19.53
CA LYS A 201 -20.69 0.31 -20.18
C LYS A 201 -19.46 -0.58 -19.97
N MET A 202 -19.25 -1.11 -18.78
CA MET A 202 -18.15 -2.03 -18.54
C MET A 202 -18.28 -3.32 -19.38
N VAL A 203 -19.48 -3.85 -19.55
CA VAL A 203 -19.71 -4.98 -20.46
C VAL A 203 -19.35 -4.61 -21.91
N GLU A 204 -19.72 -3.41 -22.37
CA GLU A 204 -19.36 -2.91 -23.70
C GLU A 204 -17.85 -2.79 -23.89
N ILE A 205 -17.15 -2.23 -22.88
CA ILE A 205 -15.68 -2.14 -22.87
C ILE A 205 -15.04 -3.53 -22.96
N LEU A 206 -15.48 -4.47 -22.14
CA LEU A 206 -14.95 -5.84 -22.14
C LEU A 206 -15.20 -6.56 -23.47
N LEU A 207 -16.40 -6.41 -24.07
CA LEU A 207 -16.70 -6.95 -25.39
C LEU A 207 -15.78 -6.34 -26.46
N ASN A 208 -15.57 -5.02 -26.43
CA ASN A 208 -14.64 -4.38 -27.33
C ASN A 208 -13.21 -4.94 -27.18
N LEU A 209 -12.76 -5.11 -25.94
CA LEU A 209 -11.43 -5.59 -25.62
C LEU A 209 -11.16 -7.02 -26.11
N VAL A 210 -12.10 -7.95 -25.88
CA VAL A 210 -11.93 -9.35 -26.27
C VAL A 210 -12.16 -9.61 -27.77
N THR A 211 -12.83 -8.68 -28.46
CA THR A 211 -13.07 -8.76 -29.92
C THR A 211 -12.05 -7.98 -30.75
N MET A 212 -11.12 -7.27 -30.08
CA MET A 212 -10.03 -6.59 -30.81
C MET A 212 -9.11 -7.61 -31.47
N GLU A 213 -8.87 -7.46 -32.77
CA GLU A 213 -7.85 -8.24 -33.46
C GLU A 213 -6.48 -7.98 -32.81
N ARG A 214 -5.79 -9.03 -32.41
CA ARG A 214 -4.40 -8.92 -32.00
C ARG A 214 -3.60 -8.44 -33.22
N LYS A 215 -3.09 -7.23 -33.15
CA LYS A 215 -2.02 -6.82 -34.07
C LYS A 215 -0.82 -7.69 -33.74
N GLY A 216 -0.53 -8.67 -34.61
CA GLY A 216 0.61 -9.57 -34.52
C GLY A 216 1.94 -8.85 -34.58
#